data_f512e9bd284fc42577ba501b3d456958
#
_entry.id   f512e9bd284fc42577ba501b3d456958
#
_cell.length_a   1.000
_cell.length_b   1.000
_cell.length_c   1.000
_cell.angle_alpha   90.00
_cell.angle_beta   90.00
_cell.angle_gamma   90.00
#
_symmetry.space_group_name_H-M   'P 1'
#
loop_
_entity.id
_entity.type
_entity.pdbx_description
1 polymer ?
#
loop_
_entity_poly.entity_id
_entity_poly.type
_entity_poly.pdbx_seq_one_letter_code
_entity_poly.pdbx_strand_id
1 'polypeptide(L)'
;MTGTGFTRTSLATDGDERFVSLRRPLEVSGMGMNLILLEPGQRGRVHDHTQQEEVYLVWDGVLTLIVEGEPHDLARGELARVGPGVRRQIVNRGRSRCAIVALGATPGTHVGRDGTAWESWDDTGPGRTPQEVPLPGDLPEAELLD
;
A
#
# COMPACT_ATOMS: atom_id res chain seq x y z
N MET A 1 7.50 -5.82 24.62
CA MET A 1 7.24 -7.16 24.11
C MET A 1 6.55 -8.02 25.17
N THR A 2 5.55 -8.74 24.80
CA THR A 2 4.91 -9.71 25.68
C THR A 2 5.84 -10.91 25.87
N GLY A 3 5.86 -11.55 27.02
CA GLY A 3 6.78 -12.66 27.31
C GLY A 3 6.43 -13.99 26.67
N THR A 4 5.29 -14.09 25.96
CA THR A 4 4.75 -15.39 25.48
C THR A 4 5.19 -15.79 24.07
N GLY A 5 5.70 -14.86 23.28
CA GLY A 5 5.99 -15.12 21.87
C GLY A 5 4.76 -15.31 21.00
N PHE A 6 3.59 -14.96 21.51
CA PHE A 6 2.32 -15.03 20.78
C PHE A 6 1.58 -13.71 20.89
N THR A 7 1.13 -13.21 19.74
CA THR A 7 0.32 -11.99 19.63
C THR A 7 -0.81 -12.21 18.64
N ARG A 8 -1.86 -11.44 18.74
CA ARG A 8 -2.96 -11.47 17.77
C ARG A 8 -3.60 -10.10 17.64
N THR A 9 -4.19 -9.85 16.49
CA THR A 9 -4.95 -8.65 16.21
C THR A 9 -6.08 -8.97 15.23
N SER A 10 -6.82 -7.96 14.81
CA SER A 10 -7.90 -8.10 13.85
C SER A 10 -7.76 -7.06 12.76
N LEU A 11 -8.32 -7.34 11.58
CA LEU A 11 -8.46 -6.36 10.52
C LEU A 11 -9.75 -5.57 10.77
N ALA A 12 -9.61 -4.34 11.29
CA ALA A 12 -10.74 -3.45 11.50
C ALA A 12 -10.94 -2.62 10.23
N THR A 13 -11.79 -3.10 9.32
CA THR A 13 -11.98 -2.50 8.00
C THR A 13 -13.01 -1.36 7.99
N ASP A 14 -13.60 -1.04 9.12
CA ASP A 14 -14.59 0.02 9.29
C ASP A 14 -14.01 1.31 9.89
N GLY A 15 -12.70 1.38 10.08
CA GLY A 15 -12.04 2.56 10.64
C GLY A 15 -11.94 3.71 9.65
N ASP A 16 -11.47 4.85 10.16
CA ASP A 16 -11.33 6.09 9.37
C ASP A 16 -9.91 6.34 8.89
N GLU A 17 -8.92 5.66 9.45
CA GLU A 17 -7.54 5.84 9.06
C GLU A 17 -7.24 5.10 7.76
N ARG A 18 -6.58 5.80 6.83
CA ARG A 18 -6.21 5.22 5.54
C ARG A 18 -5.12 4.15 5.70
N PHE A 19 -4.14 4.40 6.56
CA PHE A 19 -3.00 3.50 6.78
C PHE A 19 -2.98 3.06 8.24
N VAL A 20 -3.12 1.77 8.48
CA VAL A 20 -3.16 1.21 9.83
C VAL A 20 -2.05 0.19 9.97
N SER A 21 -1.16 0.39 10.95
CA SER A 21 -0.09 -0.57 11.20
C SER A 21 -0.65 -1.86 11.79
N LEU A 22 -0.34 -2.98 11.16
CA LEU A 22 -0.58 -4.32 11.72
C LEU A 22 0.67 -4.83 12.42
N ARG A 23 1.83 -4.32 12.01
CA ARG A 23 3.12 -4.69 12.57
C ARG A 23 3.21 -4.38 14.07
N ARG A 24 2.71 -3.21 14.48
CA ARG A 24 2.82 -2.77 15.89
C ARG A 24 2.04 -3.65 16.85
N PRO A 25 0.73 -3.85 16.67
CA PRO A 25 -0.01 -4.70 17.61
C PRO A 25 0.44 -6.15 17.58
N LEU A 26 1.00 -6.63 16.47
CA LEU A 26 1.53 -7.99 16.37
C LEU A 26 2.97 -8.11 16.86
N GLU A 27 3.66 -7.00 17.10
CA GLU A 27 5.08 -6.98 17.48
C GLU A 27 5.96 -7.72 16.46
N VAL A 28 5.62 -7.60 15.16
CA VAL A 28 6.40 -8.20 14.08
C VAL A 28 7.63 -7.35 13.81
N SER A 29 8.80 -7.96 13.73
CA SER A 29 10.06 -7.27 13.47
C SER A 29 10.64 -7.57 12.08
N GLY A 30 10.27 -8.68 11.47
CA GLY A 30 10.87 -9.15 10.22
C GLY A 30 10.25 -8.60 8.94
N MET A 31 9.14 -7.89 9.04
CA MET A 31 8.46 -7.34 7.86
C MET A 31 7.58 -6.16 8.23
N GLY A 32 7.31 -5.31 7.26
CA GLY A 32 6.25 -4.31 7.34
C GLY A 32 4.91 -4.96 7.07
N MET A 33 3.89 -4.57 7.82
CA MET A 33 2.52 -5.06 7.64
C MET A 33 1.56 -3.91 7.89
N ASN A 34 0.74 -3.60 6.90
CA ASN A 34 -0.24 -2.52 7.00
C ASN A 34 -1.58 -2.95 6.44
N LEU A 35 -2.63 -2.50 7.09
CA LEU A 35 -3.96 -2.49 6.50
C LEU A 35 -4.14 -1.12 5.86
N ILE A 36 -4.54 -1.10 4.59
CA ILE A 36 -4.78 0.14 3.86
C ILE A 36 -6.26 0.18 3.46
N LEU A 37 -6.92 1.26 3.85
CA LEU A 37 -8.33 1.48 3.56
C LEU A 37 -8.45 2.66 2.62
N LEU A 38 -8.95 2.41 1.41
CA LEU A 38 -9.16 3.45 0.40
C LEU A 38 -10.65 3.62 0.14
N GLU A 39 -11.13 4.83 0.39
CA GLU A 39 -12.47 5.23 -0.05
C GLU A 39 -12.47 5.41 -1.58
N PRO A 40 -13.65 5.44 -2.23
CA PRO A 40 -13.71 5.68 -3.67
C PRO A 40 -12.93 6.91 -4.08
N GLY A 41 -12.06 6.77 -5.07
CA GLY A 41 -11.22 7.84 -5.61
C GLY A 41 -9.91 8.08 -4.87
N GLN A 42 -9.73 7.51 -3.70
CA GLN A 42 -8.48 7.70 -2.95
C GLN A 42 -7.31 6.98 -3.60
N ARG A 43 -6.14 7.62 -3.51
CA ARG A 43 -4.90 7.13 -4.11
C ARG A 43 -3.75 7.22 -3.12
N GLY A 44 -2.84 6.27 -3.20
CA GLY A 44 -1.55 6.38 -2.54
C GLY A 44 -0.55 7.18 -3.40
N ARG A 45 0.64 7.35 -2.88
CA ARG A 45 1.73 8.00 -3.61
C ARG A 45 2.27 7.08 -4.70
N VAL A 46 2.75 7.69 -5.79
CA VAL A 46 3.61 6.98 -6.74
C VAL A 46 4.95 6.78 -6.03
N HIS A 47 5.35 5.52 -5.83
CA HIS A 47 6.56 5.23 -5.06
C HIS A 47 7.20 3.91 -5.47
N ASP A 48 8.44 3.74 -5.04
CA ASP A 48 9.13 2.45 -5.11
C ASP A 48 9.82 2.17 -3.77
N HIS A 49 10.38 0.99 -3.65
CA HIS A 49 11.27 0.60 -2.57
C HIS A 49 12.60 0.18 -3.17
N THR A 50 13.71 0.55 -2.52
CA THR A 50 15.04 0.24 -3.06
C THR A 50 15.47 -1.20 -2.82
N GLN A 51 15.03 -1.81 -1.72
CA GLN A 51 15.43 -3.16 -1.32
C GLN A 51 14.26 -4.08 -1.01
N GLN A 52 13.15 -3.54 -0.53
CA GLN A 52 12.00 -4.36 -0.15
C GLN A 52 11.22 -4.84 -1.37
N GLU A 53 10.79 -6.08 -1.31
CA GLU A 53 9.68 -6.55 -2.11
C GLU A 53 8.40 -6.38 -1.31
N GLU A 54 7.31 -6.12 -1.98
CA GLU A 54 6.02 -5.86 -1.34
C GLU A 54 4.93 -6.70 -1.97
N VAL A 55 4.06 -7.27 -1.13
CA VAL A 55 2.89 -8.03 -1.57
C VAL A 55 1.64 -7.28 -1.15
N TYR A 56 0.73 -7.08 -2.09
CA TYR A 56 -0.60 -6.54 -1.83
C TYR A 56 -1.61 -7.67 -1.91
N LEU A 57 -2.37 -7.85 -0.84
CA LEU A 57 -3.50 -8.78 -0.79
C LEU A 57 -4.79 -7.97 -0.71
N VAL A 58 -5.69 -8.15 -1.65
CA VAL A 58 -6.99 -7.49 -1.62
C VAL A 58 -7.90 -8.27 -0.67
N TRP A 59 -8.23 -7.63 0.45
CA TRP A 59 -9.09 -8.21 1.47
C TRP A 59 -10.56 -8.00 1.14
N ASP A 60 -10.91 -6.82 0.63
CA ASP A 60 -12.27 -6.48 0.24
C ASP A 60 -12.24 -5.38 -0.82
N GLY A 61 -13.26 -5.34 -1.68
CA GLY A 61 -13.34 -4.38 -2.78
C GLY A 61 -12.43 -4.77 -3.95
N VAL A 62 -12.08 -3.77 -4.76
CA VAL A 62 -11.20 -3.93 -5.92
C VAL A 62 -10.10 -2.89 -5.83
N LEU A 63 -8.86 -3.35 -5.90
CA LEU A 63 -7.70 -2.47 -5.97
C LEU A 63 -7.27 -2.29 -7.41
N THR A 64 -7.07 -1.05 -7.85
CA THR A 64 -6.30 -0.79 -9.05
C THR A 64 -4.86 -0.54 -8.65
N LEU A 65 -3.97 -1.45 -9.04
CA LEU A 65 -2.54 -1.31 -8.81
C LEU A 65 -1.90 -0.86 -10.11
N ILE A 66 -1.37 0.37 -10.10
CA ILE A 66 -0.67 0.92 -11.26
C ILE A 66 0.81 0.57 -11.10
N VAL A 67 1.37 -0.18 -12.04
CA VAL A 67 2.76 -0.64 -12.01
C VAL A 67 3.45 -0.12 -13.27
N GLU A 68 4.49 0.71 -13.07
CA GLU A 68 5.21 1.35 -14.18
C GLU A 68 4.24 2.03 -15.16
N GLY A 69 3.22 2.69 -14.62
CA GLY A 69 2.22 3.41 -15.41
C GLY A 69 1.07 2.56 -15.95
N GLU A 70 1.11 1.24 -15.81
CA GLU A 70 0.05 0.36 -16.30
C GLU A 70 -0.89 -0.08 -15.17
N PRO A 71 -2.21 0.13 -15.34
CA PRO A 71 -3.18 -0.28 -14.32
C PRO A 71 -3.49 -1.77 -14.39
N HIS A 72 -3.61 -2.38 -13.21
CA HIS A 72 -4.03 -3.77 -13.03
C HIS A 72 -5.11 -3.81 -11.95
N ASP A 73 -6.27 -4.36 -12.27
CA ASP A 73 -7.34 -4.49 -11.30
C ASP A 73 -7.24 -5.84 -10.59
N LEU A 74 -7.21 -5.78 -9.28
CA LEU A 74 -7.14 -6.95 -8.42
C LEU A 74 -8.44 -7.05 -7.63
N ALA A 75 -9.07 -8.19 -7.75
CA ALA A 75 -10.31 -8.48 -7.03
C ALA A 75 -10.02 -9.06 -5.65
N ARG A 76 -11.04 -9.12 -4.82
CA ARG A 76 -10.97 -9.71 -3.49
C ARG A 76 -10.31 -11.10 -3.54
N GLY A 77 -9.33 -11.32 -2.67
CA GLY A 77 -8.60 -12.57 -2.57
C GLY A 77 -7.42 -12.69 -3.53
N GLU A 78 -7.23 -11.73 -4.44
CA GLU A 78 -6.06 -11.75 -5.31
C GLU A 78 -4.88 -11.06 -4.65
N LEU A 79 -3.68 -11.51 -5.00
CA LEU A 79 -2.42 -11.00 -4.49
C LEU A 79 -1.53 -10.59 -5.65
N ALA A 80 -0.72 -9.56 -5.41
CA ALA A 80 0.30 -9.15 -6.36
C ALA A 80 1.59 -8.84 -5.61
N ARG A 81 2.73 -9.23 -6.21
CA ARG A 81 4.07 -8.88 -5.71
C ARG A 81 4.65 -7.78 -6.59
N VAL A 82 5.21 -6.77 -5.95
CA VAL A 82 5.99 -5.73 -6.63
C VAL A 82 7.41 -5.76 -6.09
N GLY A 83 8.36 -5.94 -6.98
CA GLY A 83 9.77 -6.04 -6.62
C GLY A 83 10.43 -4.71 -6.34
N PRO A 84 11.67 -4.72 -5.82
CA PRO A 84 12.46 -3.51 -5.60
C PRO A 84 12.65 -2.72 -6.89
N GLY A 85 12.66 -1.39 -6.77
CA GLY A 85 12.89 -0.49 -7.90
C GLY A 85 11.74 -0.32 -8.86
N VAL A 86 10.64 -1.04 -8.67
CA VAL A 86 9.46 -0.97 -9.54
C VAL A 86 8.50 0.07 -8.97
N ARG A 87 8.19 1.11 -9.74
CA ARG A 87 7.25 2.14 -9.31
C ARG A 87 5.83 1.63 -9.35
N ARG A 88 5.08 1.94 -8.30
CA ARG A 88 3.68 1.55 -8.19
C ARG A 88 2.85 2.63 -7.52
N GLN A 89 1.56 2.55 -7.72
CA GLN A 89 0.57 3.38 -7.03
C GLN A 89 -0.67 2.55 -6.78
N ILE A 90 -1.20 2.62 -5.59
CA ILE A 90 -2.49 2.01 -5.25
C ILE A 90 -3.59 3.04 -5.47
N VAL A 91 -4.69 2.62 -6.06
CA VAL A 91 -5.83 3.49 -6.38
C VAL A 91 -7.12 2.72 -6.18
N ASN A 92 -8.12 3.35 -5.58
CA ASN A 92 -9.47 2.83 -5.58
C ASN A 92 -10.30 3.55 -6.64
N ARG A 93 -10.46 2.92 -7.79
CA ARG A 93 -11.32 3.44 -8.87
C ARG A 93 -12.76 2.97 -8.74
N GLY A 94 -13.08 2.16 -7.74
CA GLY A 94 -14.41 1.63 -7.51
C GLY A 94 -15.30 2.60 -6.77
N ARG A 95 -16.54 2.18 -6.52
CA ARG A 95 -17.54 2.98 -5.81
C ARG A 95 -17.81 2.49 -4.39
N SER A 96 -17.05 1.53 -3.92
CA SER A 96 -17.07 1.06 -2.55
C SER A 96 -15.66 1.03 -1.99
N ARG A 97 -15.55 1.00 -0.66
CA ARG A 97 -14.26 0.97 0.04
C ARG A 97 -13.44 -0.24 -0.41
N CYS A 98 -12.15 -0.04 -0.54
CA CYS A 98 -11.18 -1.10 -0.80
C CYS A 98 -10.31 -1.30 0.43
N ALA A 99 -10.17 -2.54 0.87
CA ALA A 99 -9.29 -2.92 1.99
C ALA A 99 -8.18 -3.82 1.48
N ILE A 100 -6.95 -3.45 1.79
CA ILE A 100 -5.74 -4.11 1.30
C ILE A 100 -4.85 -4.43 2.49
N VAL A 101 -4.23 -5.63 2.47
CA VAL A 101 -3.13 -5.94 3.39
C VAL A 101 -1.84 -5.85 2.59
N ALA A 102 -0.95 -4.97 3.01
CA ALA A 102 0.35 -4.79 2.38
C ALA A 102 1.43 -5.38 3.28
N LEU A 103 2.26 -6.23 2.70
CA LEU A 103 3.36 -6.92 3.37
C LEU A 103 4.66 -6.58 2.65
N GLY A 104 5.67 -6.16 3.39
CA GLY A 104 6.95 -5.82 2.77
C GLY A 104 8.13 -6.25 3.60
N ALA A 105 9.15 -6.81 2.94
CA ALA A 105 10.39 -7.21 3.60
C ALA A 105 11.54 -7.22 2.61
N THR A 106 12.74 -7.05 3.15
CA THR A 106 13.98 -7.24 2.41
C THR A 106 14.44 -8.69 2.57
N PRO A 107 14.87 -9.35 1.50
CA PRO A 107 15.48 -10.68 1.63
C PRO A 107 16.63 -10.63 2.64
N GLY A 108 16.62 -11.53 3.61
CA GLY A 108 17.58 -11.56 4.71
C GLY A 108 17.15 -10.69 5.87
N THR A 109 17.67 -9.48 5.97
CA THR A 109 17.38 -8.57 7.08
C THR A 109 16.45 -7.45 6.64
N HIS A 110 15.31 -7.32 7.30
CA HIS A 110 14.36 -6.24 7.03
C HIS A 110 14.98 -4.88 7.37
N VAL A 111 14.96 -3.95 6.41
CA VAL A 111 15.60 -2.62 6.56
C VAL A 111 14.63 -1.51 6.94
N GLY A 112 13.33 -1.78 7.03
CA GLY A 112 12.35 -0.76 7.36
C GLY A 112 12.07 0.18 6.20
N ARG A 113 12.18 1.50 6.45
CA ARG A 113 11.80 2.51 5.47
C ARG A 113 12.89 2.70 4.40
N ASP A 114 12.58 2.31 3.19
CA ASP A 114 13.46 2.45 2.03
C ASP A 114 12.73 3.02 0.80
N GLY A 115 11.58 3.64 1.03
CA GLY A 115 10.75 4.15 -0.05
C GLY A 115 11.23 5.46 -0.64
N THR A 116 10.98 5.64 -1.93
CA THR A 116 11.11 6.90 -2.66
C THR A 116 9.78 7.19 -3.33
N ALA A 117 9.32 8.42 -3.24
CA ALA A 117 8.03 8.82 -3.79
C ALA A 117 8.15 10.02 -4.72
N TRP A 118 7.20 10.13 -5.63
CA TRP A 118 7.05 11.21 -6.61
C TRP A 118 5.65 11.79 -6.52
N GLU A 119 5.50 13.05 -6.91
CA GLU A 119 4.21 13.72 -6.85
C GLU A 119 3.20 13.17 -7.86
N SER A 120 3.68 12.70 -9.00
CA SER A 120 2.83 12.12 -10.05
C SER A 120 3.65 11.19 -10.94
N TRP A 121 2.97 10.48 -11.82
CA TRP A 121 3.64 9.63 -12.82
C TRP A 121 4.46 10.45 -13.82
N ASP A 122 4.14 11.74 -13.98
CA ASP A 122 4.87 12.63 -14.90
C ASP A 122 6.13 13.21 -14.26
N ASP A 123 6.31 13.05 -12.97
CA ASP A 123 7.49 13.53 -12.26
C ASP A 123 8.69 12.64 -12.59
N THR A 124 9.65 13.16 -13.34
CA THR A 124 10.86 12.47 -13.76
C THR A 124 12.07 12.80 -12.88
N GLY A 125 11.87 13.55 -11.81
CA GLY A 125 12.94 13.92 -10.88
C GLY A 125 13.41 12.72 -10.04
N PRO A 126 14.37 12.95 -9.13
CA PRO A 126 14.94 11.87 -8.32
C PRO A 126 14.01 11.33 -7.23
N GLY A 127 12.88 11.98 -7.01
CA GLY A 127 11.98 11.62 -5.93
C GLY A 127 12.47 12.11 -4.57
N ARG A 128 11.66 11.86 -3.56
CA ARG A 128 11.92 12.24 -2.16
C ARG A 128 11.41 11.14 -1.25
N THR A 129 11.71 11.21 0.04
CA THR A 129 11.10 10.28 0.99
C THR A 129 9.58 10.44 0.98
N PRO A 130 8.81 9.37 1.17
CA PRO A 130 7.34 9.47 1.07
C PRO A 130 6.73 10.52 1.99
N GLN A 131 7.31 10.73 3.17
CA GLN A 131 6.82 11.73 4.11
C GLN A 131 6.93 13.16 3.58
N GLU A 132 7.83 13.42 2.63
CA GLU A 132 8.03 14.72 2.01
C GLU A 132 7.11 14.97 0.80
N VAL A 133 6.43 13.94 0.34
CA VAL A 133 5.54 14.03 -0.81
C VAL A 133 4.09 13.96 -0.33
N PRO A 134 3.25 14.94 -0.65
CA PRO A 134 1.86 14.91 -0.23
C PRO A 134 1.11 13.75 -0.92
N LEU A 135 0.08 13.25 -0.24
CA LEU A 135 -0.82 12.30 -0.90
C LEU A 135 -1.51 12.99 -2.07
N PRO A 136 -1.66 12.33 -3.21
CA PRO A 136 -2.42 12.90 -4.32
C PRO A 136 -3.88 13.10 -3.93
N GLY A 137 -4.53 14.08 -4.53
CA GLY A 137 -5.96 14.28 -4.36
C GLY A 137 -6.76 13.10 -4.90
N ASP A 138 -8.02 13.05 -4.53
CA ASP A 138 -8.92 11.98 -4.97
C ASP A 138 -9.19 12.09 -6.46
N LEU A 139 -9.45 10.95 -7.11
CA LEU A 139 -9.93 10.94 -8.48
C LEU A 139 -11.30 11.62 -8.55
N PRO A 140 -11.55 12.39 -9.64
CA PRO A 140 -12.90 12.90 -9.89
C PRO A 140 -13.90 11.76 -10.04
N GLU A 141 -15.14 12.00 -9.63
CA GLU A 141 -16.18 10.96 -9.72
C GLU A 141 -16.33 10.41 -11.14
N ALA A 142 -16.13 11.25 -12.15
CA ALA A 142 -16.23 10.82 -13.56
C ALA A 142 -15.18 9.77 -13.95
N GLU A 143 -14.10 9.63 -13.19
CA GLU A 143 -13.04 8.64 -13.45
C GLU A 143 -13.24 7.35 -12.67
N LEU A 144 -14.25 7.26 -11.83
CA LEU A 144 -14.56 6.02 -11.12
C LEU A 144 -15.20 5.01 -12.07
N LEU A 145 -14.87 3.74 -11.85
CA LEU A 145 -15.48 2.64 -12.59
C LEU A 145 -16.87 2.33 -12.02
N ASP A 146 -17.73 1.80 -12.85
CA ASP A 146 -19.08 1.39 -12.44
C ASP A 146 -19.07 0.07 -11.66
#